data_994def3448f5b06d110ef71037ae9c8b
#
_entry.id   994def3448f5b06d110ef71037ae9c8b
#
_cell.length_a   1.000
_cell.length_b   1.000
_cell.length_c   1.000
_cell.angle_alpha   90.00
_cell.angle_beta   90.00
_cell.angle_gamma   90.00
#
_symmetry.space_group_name_H-M   'P 1'
#
loop_
_entity.id
_entity.type
_entity.pdbx_description
1 polymer ?
#
loop_
_entity_poly.entity_id
_entity_poly.type
_entity_poly.pdbx_seq_one_letter_code
_entity_poly.pdbx_strand_id
1 'polypeptide(L)'
;MTTVDPQPPRPPRLAVVGVIVALMLALSGCTQIPQSSEVRSADPVDGAGAAADAPQFHPPGPAESDTAEEAIRGFLLAGTSPQDDYAVAREFLDGPAATQWTPGQRTLVYSAEPRITRGDGDGDYQIQVEVDSEIDEYGLRTIAPPGTTRAWAVTVQERPQGMRITSTENGTLLSQAQFGQLFAPHELAFYDTAKRYIVPDVRWFVNRGTTVTAVTRALLRGPAPYLAGAVDTAFPLRTGTDLAAPTVPVDDDGVAHVDLTQAAAEGADADRRHRMREQLELTLRGLQSVKEVEVTVAGAQLSTSGDDGPA
;
A
#
# COMPACT_ATOMS: atom_id res chain seq x y z
N MET A 1 74.14 54.76 21.11
CA MET A 1 73.99 53.77 20.05
C MET A 1 72.52 53.45 19.95
N THR A 2 71.85 54.18 19.04
CA THR A 2 70.37 54.14 18.90
C THR A 2 70.13 53.36 17.65
N THR A 3 69.59 52.17 17.80
CA THR A 3 69.18 51.26 16.68
C THR A 3 67.81 51.75 16.20
N VAL A 4 67.74 52.19 14.94
CA VAL A 4 66.54 52.53 14.22
C VAL A 4 65.99 51.28 13.55
N ASP A 5 64.80 50.90 13.90
CA ASP A 5 64.05 49.76 13.34
C ASP A 5 63.35 50.23 12.03
N PRO A 6 63.53 49.56 10.90
CA PRO A 6 62.93 49.97 9.64
C PRO A 6 61.47 49.51 9.56
N GLN A 7 60.51 50.44 9.48
CA GLN A 7 59.09 50.23 9.21
C GLN A 7 58.90 49.65 7.77
N PRO A 8 58.05 48.63 7.59
CA PRO A 8 57.77 48.10 6.27
C PRO A 8 56.94 49.05 5.42
N PRO A 9 57.11 49.10 4.10
CA PRO A 9 56.43 50.00 3.20
C PRO A 9 54.91 49.72 3.15
N ARG A 10 54.08 50.74 3.33
CA ARG A 10 52.63 50.65 3.19
C ARG A 10 52.25 50.41 1.71
N PRO A 11 51.43 49.41 1.39
CA PRO A 11 51.03 49.20 0.00
C PRO A 11 50.20 50.35 -0.53
N PRO A 12 50.35 50.76 -1.78
CA PRO A 12 49.60 51.88 -2.34
C PRO A 12 48.11 51.53 -2.35
N ARG A 13 47.30 52.43 -1.88
CA ARG A 13 45.82 52.31 -1.74
C ARG A 13 45.14 51.80 -3.02
N LEU A 14 45.71 52.05 -4.21
CA LEU A 14 45.24 51.56 -5.51
C LEU A 14 45.38 50.05 -5.65
N ALA A 15 46.37 49.41 -5.08
CA ALA A 15 46.55 47.92 -5.15
C ALA A 15 45.48 47.21 -4.28
N VAL A 16 45.14 47.78 -3.12
CA VAL A 16 44.10 47.22 -2.23
C VAL A 16 42.71 47.30 -2.88
N VAL A 17 42.40 48.41 -3.54
CA VAL A 17 41.13 48.57 -4.29
C VAL A 17 41.04 47.60 -5.46
N GLY A 18 42.15 47.41 -6.17
CA GLY A 18 42.20 46.42 -7.29
C GLY A 18 41.93 44.99 -6.83
N VAL A 19 42.45 44.58 -5.69
CA VAL A 19 42.23 43.23 -5.12
C VAL A 19 40.80 43.07 -4.64
N ILE A 20 40.18 44.09 -4.03
CA ILE A 20 38.78 44.03 -3.58
C ILE A 20 37.82 43.96 -4.79
N VAL A 21 38.06 44.70 -5.85
CA VAL A 21 37.25 44.64 -7.09
C VAL A 21 37.41 43.32 -7.80
N ALA A 22 38.61 42.74 -7.86
CA ALA A 22 38.84 41.39 -8.40
C ALA A 22 38.15 40.30 -7.58
N LEU A 23 38.13 40.42 -6.25
CA LEU A 23 37.45 39.48 -5.35
C LEU A 23 35.92 39.55 -5.47
N MET A 24 35.36 40.75 -5.65
CA MET A 24 33.92 40.93 -5.89
C MET A 24 33.48 40.42 -7.26
N LEU A 25 34.31 40.54 -8.30
CA LEU A 25 34.04 39.95 -9.64
C LEU A 25 34.16 38.43 -9.63
N ALA A 26 34.98 37.84 -8.77
CA ALA A 26 35.09 36.38 -8.63
C ALA A 26 33.89 35.73 -7.88
N LEU A 27 33.18 36.49 -7.03
CA LEU A 27 31.99 36.01 -6.30
C LEU A 27 30.67 36.19 -7.07
N SER A 28 30.65 36.88 -8.22
CA SER A 28 29.44 37.02 -9.05
C SER A 28 29.25 35.87 -10.07
N GLY A 29 30.06 34.80 -9.98
CA GLY A 29 29.95 33.63 -10.82
C GLY A 29 28.89 32.64 -10.33
N CYS A 30 27.75 32.58 -11.05
CA CYS A 30 26.90 31.41 -11.24
C CYS A 30 25.95 31.00 -10.12
N THR A 31 24.82 31.68 -10.04
CA THR A 31 23.56 30.98 -9.81
C THR A 31 22.75 30.97 -11.11
N GLN A 32 23.19 30.25 -12.12
CA GLN A 32 22.31 29.83 -13.20
C GLN A 32 21.58 28.58 -12.74
N ILE A 33 20.39 28.76 -12.17
CA ILE A 33 19.39 27.71 -12.08
C ILE A 33 18.90 27.50 -13.54
N PRO A 34 19.05 26.31 -14.15
CA PRO A 34 18.52 26.04 -15.47
C PRO A 34 16.99 26.17 -15.40
N GLN A 35 16.43 27.17 -16.06
CA GLN A 35 14.98 27.41 -16.12
C GLN A 35 14.31 26.64 -17.28
N SER A 36 15.02 25.75 -17.97
CA SER A 36 14.48 24.86 -18.98
C SER A 36 15.18 23.52 -18.89
N SER A 37 14.58 22.57 -18.22
CA SER A 37 14.83 21.16 -18.48
C SER A 37 14.10 20.85 -19.79
N GLU A 38 14.83 20.66 -20.89
CA GLU A 38 14.26 19.89 -22.00
C GLU A 38 13.84 18.54 -21.42
N VAL A 39 12.55 18.23 -21.47
CA VAL A 39 12.05 16.88 -21.27
C VAL A 39 12.62 16.05 -22.41
N ARG A 40 13.80 15.48 -22.21
CA ARG A 40 14.26 14.39 -23.06
C ARG A 40 13.32 13.24 -22.75
N SER A 41 12.47 12.90 -23.69
CA SER A 41 11.88 11.57 -23.73
C SER A 41 13.04 10.59 -23.64
N ALA A 42 13.17 9.89 -22.53
CA ALA A 42 14.05 8.76 -22.48
C ALA A 42 13.58 7.82 -23.59
N ASP A 43 14.50 7.43 -24.47
CA ASP A 43 14.24 6.33 -25.39
C ASP A 43 13.70 5.16 -24.55
N PRO A 44 12.67 4.45 -25.04
CA PRO A 44 12.23 3.24 -24.34
C PRO A 44 13.46 2.37 -24.16
N VAL A 45 13.84 2.12 -22.91
CA VAL A 45 14.82 1.10 -22.62
C VAL A 45 14.17 -0.21 -23.03
N ASP A 46 14.55 -0.71 -24.22
CA ASP A 46 14.28 -2.09 -24.63
C ASP A 46 14.95 -3.02 -23.60
N GLY A 47 14.21 -3.34 -22.61
CA GLY A 47 14.55 -4.17 -21.47
C GLY A 47 13.29 -4.35 -20.66
N ALA A 48 12.38 -5.21 -21.16
CA ALA A 48 11.47 -5.95 -20.30
C ALA A 48 12.34 -6.85 -19.40
N GLY A 49 13.23 -6.21 -18.63
CA GLY A 49 13.80 -6.77 -17.43
C GLY A 49 12.69 -6.80 -16.42
N ALA A 50 12.37 -8.02 -15.93
CA ALA A 50 11.63 -8.26 -14.72
C ALA A 50 11.87 -7.07 -13.76
N ALA A 51 10.80 -6.53 -13.19
CA ALA A 51 10.88 -5.52 -12.15
C ALA A 51 12.01 -5.97 -11.23
N ALA A 52 13.14 -5.25 -11.29
CA ALA A 52 14.30 -5.60 -10.48
C ALA A 52 13.77 -5.69 -9.07
N ASP A 53 13.87 -6.87 -8.47
CA ASP A 53 13.44 -7.12 -7.10
C ASP A 53 13.99 -5.98 -6.25
N ALA A 54 13.13 -5.04 -5.89
CA ALA A 54 13.48 -4.07 -4.87
C ALA A 54 13.99 -4.91 -3.69
N PRO A 55 15.12 -4.54 -3.04
CA PRO A 55 15.70 -5.36 -1.99
C PRO A 55 14.59 -5.75 -1.02
N GLN A 56 14.19 -7.03 -1.09
CA GLN A 56 13.10 -7.54 -0.28
C GLN A 56 13.61 -7.59 1.14
N PHE A 57 12.99 -6.82 2.01
CA PHE A 57 13.30 -6.87 3.43
C PHE A 57 12.79 -8.22 3.98
N HIS A 58 13.74 -9.06 4.41
CA HIS A 58 13.43 -10.31 5.08
C HIS A 58 13.67 -10.11 6.57
N PRO A 59 12.61 -9.92 7.36
CA PRO A 59 12.75 -9.82 8.81
C PRO A 59 13.28 -11.13 9.38
N PRO A 60 14.06 -11.11 10.48
CA PRO A 60 14.44 -12.33 11.18
C PRO A 60 13.21 -13.01 11.79
N GLY A 61 13.22 -14.35 11.82
CA GLY A 61 12.26 -15.15 12.57
C GLY A 61 12.52 -15.11 14.08
N PRO A 62 11.66 -15.77 14.89
CA PRO A 62 11.80 -15.81 16.36
C PRO A 62 13.05 -16.57 16.79
N ALA A 63 13.77 -16.05 17.80
CA ALA A 63 14.90 -16.73 18.41
C ALA A 63 14.47 -17.47 19.70
N GLU A 64 15.17 -18.57 20.03
CA GLU A 64 14.90 -19.33 21.27
C GLU A 64 15.15 -18.53 22.55
N SER A 65 16.08 -17.57 22.47
CA SER A 65 16.46 -16.71 23.58
C SER A 65 15.62 -15.45 23.73
N ASP A 66 14.66 -15.22 22.85
CA ASP A 66 13.82 -14.02 22.88
C ASP A 66 13.03 -13.93 24.18
N THR A 67 12.98 -12.74 24.75
CA THR A 67 11.99 -12.39 25.78
C THR A 67 10.61 -12.21 25.13
N ALA A 68 9.54 -12.18 25.92
CA ALA A 68 8.20 -11.95 25.40
C ALA A 68 8.08 -10.60 24.65
N GLU A 69 8.75 -9.53 25.12
CA GLU A 69 8.75 -8.24 24.42
C GLU A 69 9.51 -8.29 23.11
N GLU A 70 10.63 -9.01 23.03
CA GLU A 70 11.40 -9.20 21.80
C GLU A 70 10.60 -10.01 20.79
N ALA A 71 9.90 -11.07 21.22
CA ALA A 71 9.01 -11.82 20.33
C ALA A 71 7.87 -10.97 19.79
N ILE A 72 7.26 -10.09 20.60
CA ILE A 72 6.23 -9.14 20.15
C ILE A 72 6.83 -8.16 19.14
N ARG A 73 8.00 -7.55 19.41
CA ARG A 73 8.66 -6.63 18.48
C ARG A 73 9.06 -7.32 17.18
N GLY A 74 9.55 -8.55 17.25
CA GLY A 74 9.86 -9.38 16.08
C GLY A 74 8.63 -9.65 15.23
N PHE A 75 7.50 -10.00 15.86
CA PHE A 75 6.20 -10.19 15.19
C PHE A 75 5.73 -8.89 14.47
N LEU A 76 5.79 -7.75 15.16
CA LEU A 76 5.43 -6.46 14.55
C LEU A 76 6.31 -6.13 13.35
N LEU A 77 7.63 -6.36 13.47
CA LEU A 77 8.57 -6.16 12.39
C LEU A 77 8.30 -7.13 11.23
N ALA A 78 8.05 -8.41 11.51
CA ALA A 78 7.72 -9.41 10.50
C ALA A 78 6.37 -9.12 9.81
N GLY A 79 5.44 -8.46 10.50
CA GLY A 79 4.19 -7.95 9.94
C GLY A 79 4.36 -6.86 8.85
N THR A 80 5.58 -6.34 8.65
CA THR A 80 5.90 -5.43 7.53
C THR A 80 6.31 -6.17 6.26
N SER A 81 6.43 -7.49 6.29
CA SER A 81 6.83 -8.33 5.16
C SER A 81 5.65 -9.20 4.70
N PRO A 82 4.89 -8.75 3.69
CA PRO A 82 3.68 -9.45 3.23
C PRO A 82 3.95 -10.67 2.32
N GLN A 83 5.23 -11.01 2.08
CA GLN A 83 5.63 -12.14 1.25
C GLN A 83 5.10 -13.47 1.83
N ASP A 84 4.71 -14.39 0.95
CA ASP A 84 4.24 -15.72 1.29
C ASP A 84 3.17 -15.72 2.41
N ASP A 85 2.24 -14.78 2.30
CA ASP A 85 1.18 -14.54 3.29
C ASP A 85 1.72 -14.33 4.70
N TYR A 86 2.72 -13.44 4.83
CA TYR A 86 3.37 -13.08 6.09
C TYR A 86 4.07 -14.28 6.76
N ALA A 87 4.73 -15.12 5.97
CA ALA A 87 5.34 -16.38 6.44
C ALA A 87 6.18 -16.19 7.70
N VAL A 88 7.09 -15.19 7.72
CA VAL A 88 7.94 -14.92 8.88
C VAL A 88 7.13 -14.48 10.11
N ALA A 89 6.10 -13.65 9.95
CA ALA A 89 5.24 -13.25 11.06
C ALA A 89 4.50 -14.47 11.66
N ARG A 90 4.09 -15.41 10.81
CA ARG A 90 3.44 -16.65 11.26
C ARG A 90 4.36 -17.55 12.07
N GLU A 91 5.67 -17.50 11.94
CA GLU A 91 6.63 -18.23 12.77
C GLU A 91 6.63 -17.79 14.24
N PHE A 92 6.22 -16.56 14.52
CA PHE A 92 6.03 -16.06 15.88
C PHE A 92 4.75 -16.57 16.54
N LEU A 93 3.81 -17.12 15.77
CA LEU A 93 2.49 -17.55 16.22
C LEU A 93 2.47 -19.03 16.59
N ASP A 94 1.64 -19.39 17.58
CA ASP A 94 1.38 -20.78 17.97
C ASP A 94 -0.10 -20.97 18.34
N GLY A 95 -0.54 -22.24 18.36
CA GLY A 95 -1.90 -22.61 18.73
C GLY A 95 -2.97 -21.93 17.86
N PRO A 96 -4.04 -21.38 18.44
CA PRO A 96 -5.11 -20.72 17.69
C PRO A 96 -4.63 -19.53 16.85
N ALA A 97 -3.65 -18.76 17.34
CA ALA A 97 -3.13 -17.60 16.62
C ALA A 97 -2.52 -18.00 15.27
N ALA A 98 -1.78 -19.12 15.19
CA ALA A 98 -1.14 -19.58 13.96
C ALA A 98 -2.15 -19.86 12.82
N THR A 99 -3.37 -20.31 13.16
CA THR A 99 -4.40 -20.72 12.19
C THR A 99 -5.47 -19.66 11.97
N GLN A 100 -5.74 -18.79 12.94
CA GLN A 100 -6.85 -17.82 12.91
C GLN A 100 -6.42 -16.40 12.57
N TRP A 101 -5.14 -16.07 12.72
CA TRP A 101 -4.67 -14.73 12.45
C TRP A 101 -4.82 -14.37 10.96
N THR A 102 -5.55 -13.28 10.72
CA THR A 102 -5.87 -12.75 9.40
C THR A 102 -5.22 -11.37 9.25
N PRO A 103 -3.99 -11.29 8.68
CA PRO A 103 -3.23 -10.03 8.59
C PRO A 103 -3.92 -8.96 7.75
N GLY A 104 -4.65 -9.36 6.71
CA GLY A 104 -5.35 -8.46 5.79
C GLY A 104 -6.70 -7.93 6.29
N GLN A 105 -7.17 -8.34 7.48
CA GLN A 105 -8.47 -7.89 7.99
C GLN A 105 -8.49 -6.39 8.28
N ARG A 106 -7.38 -5.86 8.79
CA ARG A 106 -7.17 -4.42 8.98
C ARG A 106 -5.69 -4.08 9.08
N THR A 107 -5.35 -2.83 8.82
CA THR A 107 -4.03 -2.29 9.13
C THR A 107 -4.20 -1.02 9.93
N LEU A 108 -3.60 -0.95 11.13
CA LEU A 108 -3.48 0.29 11.87
C LEU A 108 -2.16 0.96 11.53
N VAL A 109 -2.24 2.21 11.10
CA VAL A 109 -1.06 3.05 10.87
C VAL A 109 -0.84 3.91 12.11
N TYR A 110 0.34 3.84 12.70
CA TYR A 110 0.66 4.59 13.90
C TYR A 110 1.61 5.76 13.62
N SER A 111 1.46 6.83 14.40
CA SER A 111 2.27 8.05 14.30
C SER A 111 3.47 8.08 15.24
N ALA A 112 3.42 7.33 16.36
CA ALA A 112 4.46 7.27 17.37
C ALA A 112 4.82 5.82 17.69
N GLU A 113 6.06 5.57 18.12
CA GLU A 113 6.55 4.23 18.45
C GLU A 113 5.61 3.48 19.41
N PRO A 114 5.19 2.25 19.08
CA PRO A 114 4.29 1.45 19.92
C PRO A 114 4.88 1.17 21.30
N ARG A 115 4.06 1.32 22.34
CA ARG A 115 4.47 1.04 23.71
C ARG A 115 3.91 -0.31 24.15
N ILE A 116 4.80 -1.24 24.49
CA ILE A 116 4.43 -2.57 24.99
C ILE A 116 4.39 -2.50 26.51
N THR A 117 3.28 -2.95 27.11
CA THR A 117 3.08 -3.03 28.57
C THR A 117 2.54 -4.40 28.93
N ARG A 118 2.88 -4.89 30.14
CA ARG A 118 2.30 -6.12 30.67
C ARG A 118 0.82 -5.90 31.02
N GLY A 119 0.00 -6.89 30.69
CA GLY A 119 -1.39 -6.98 31.12
C GLY A 119 -1.54 -7.66 32.48
N ASP A 120 -2.78 -7.92 32.89
CA ASP A 120 -3.10 -8.48 34.21
C ASP A 120 -2.95 -10.02 34.27
N GLY A 121 -3.06 -10.71 33.13
CA GLY A 121 -2.93 -12.16 33.02
C GLY A 121 -1.48 -12.62 32.83
N ASP A 122 -1.24 -13.92 33.09
CA ASP A 122 0.07 -14.51 32.82
C ASP A 122 0.31 -14.59 31.33
N GLY A 123 1.40 -13.96 30.87
CA GLY A 123 1.74 -13.85 29.44
C GLY A 123 0.96 -12.81 28.67
N ASP A 124 0.05 -12.04 29.30
CA ASP A 124 -0.70 -10.99 28.61
C ASP A 124 0.10 -9.72 28.47
N TYR A 125 0.00 -9.12 27.27
CA TYR A 125 0.62 -7.84 26.91
C TYR A 125 -0.38 -6.96 26.16
N GLN A 126 -0.16 -5.65 26.27
CA GLN A 126 -0.89 -4.62 25.53
C GLN A 126 0.10 -3.79 24.74
N ILE A 127 -0.15 -3.68 23.44
CA ILE A 127 0.60 -2.79 22.56
C ILE A 127 -0.24 -1.52 22.40
N GLN A 128 0.18 -0.43 22.99
CA GLN A 128 -0.49 0.87 22.87
C GLN A 128 0.09 1.61 21.67
N VAL A 129 -0.79 2.03 20.75
CA VAL A 129 -0.44 2.79 19.55
C VAL A 129 -1.24 4.08 19.50
N GLU A 130 -0.59 5.16 19.06
CA GLU A 130 -1.26 6.39 18.63
C GLU A 130 -1.62 6.24 17.15
N VAL A 131 -2.92 6.14 16.86
CA VAL A 131 -3.42 5.79 15.53
C VAL A 131 -3.51 7.04 14.67
N ASP A 132 -2.85 7.02 13.51
CA ASP A 132 -2.99 7.99 12.42
C ASP A 132 -4.17 7.65 11.52
N SER A 133 -4.23 6.42 11.08
CA SER A 133 -5.30 5.93 10.22
C SER A 133 -5.48 4.41 10.35
N GLU A 134 -6.64 3.93 9.91
CA GLU A 134 -6.99 2.52 9.82
C GLU A 134 -7.40 2.20 8.38
N ILE A 135 -6.90 1.10 7.84
CA ILE A 135 -7.30 0.55 6.54
C ILE A 135 -8.05 -0.75 6.81
N ASP A 136 -9.27 -0.87 6.27
CA ASP A 136 -10.06 -2.08 6.38
C ASP A 136 -9.68 -3.15 5.33
N GLU A 137 -10.32 -4.30 5.38
CA GLU A 137 -10.10 -5.43 4.45
C GLU A 137 -10.41 -5.09 2.98
N TYR A 138 -11.17 -4.01 2.73
CA TYR A 138 -11.52 -3.52 1.39
C TYR A 138 -10.70 -2.30 0.97
N GLY A 139 -9.64 -1.99 1.71
CA GLY A 139 -8.72 -0.90 1.39
C GLY A 139 -9.24 0.50 1.71
N LEU A 140 -10.37 0.63 2.41
CA LEU A 140 -10.85 1.95 2.81
C LEU A 140 -10.00 2.50 3.95
N ARG A 141 -9.31 3.61 3.69
CA ARG A 141 -8.52 4.32 4.69
C ARG A 141 -9.37 5.35 5.42
N THR A 142 -9.45 5.20 6.72
CA THR A 142 -10.11 6.15 7.63
C THR A 142 -9.06 6.84 8.49
N ILE A 143 -8.97 8.17 8.40
CA ILE A 143 -8.07 8.97 9.23
C ILE A 143 -8.63 9.06 10.65
N ALA A 144 -7.79 8.77 11.64
CA ALA A 144 -8.18 8.88 13.04
C ALA A 144 -8.08 10.35 13.53
N PRO A 145 -8.95 10.79 14.45
CA PRO A 145 -8.77 12.06 15.12
C PRO A 145 -7.40 12.15 15.82
N PRO A 146 -6.74 13.32 15.85
CA PRO A 146 -5.46 13.49 16.53
C PRO A 146 -5.49 13.03 18.00
N GLY A 147 -4.46 12.30 18.42
CA GLY A 147 -4.36 11.76 19.79
C GLY A 147 -5.21 10.51 20.04
N THR A 148 -5.81 9.92 19.00
CA THR A 148 -6.52 8.64 19.14
C THR A 148 -5.53 7.54 19.50
N THR A 149 -5.76 6.86 20.63
CA THR A 149 -4.97 5.71 21.06
C THR A 149 -5.78 4.43 20.97
N ARG A 150 -5.11 3.33 20.60
CA ARG A 150 -5.65 1.98 20.62
C ARG A 150 -4.73 1.05 21.39
N ALA A 151 -5.33 0.13 22.12
CA ALA A 151 -4.62 -1.00 22.71
C ALA A 151 -4.84 -2.22 21.84
N TRP A 152 -3.76 -2.93 21.55
CA TRP A 152 -3.76 -4.20 20.81
C TRP A 152 -3.31 -5.30 21.75
N ALA A 153 -4.21 -6.24 22.04
CA ALA A 153 -3.96 -7.31 22.99
C ALA A 153 -3.16 -8.45 22.35
N VAL A 154 -2.17 -8.95 23.10
CA VAL A 154 -1.32 -10.08 22.69
C VAL A 154 -1.07 -10.96 23.92
N THR A 155 -1.17 -12.29 23.76
CA THR A 155 -0.76 -13.25 24.78
C THR A 155 0.45 -14.02 24.28
N VAL A 156 1.54 -14.01 25.07
CA VAL A 156 2.80 -14.71 24.78
C VAL A 156 3.00 -15.84 25.78
N GLN A 157 3.41 -16.99 25.29
CA GLN A 157 3.72 -18.15 26.14
C GLN A 157 5.09 -18.74 25.76
N GLU A 158 5.79 -19.25 26.76
CA GLU A 158 7.02 -20.00 26.55
C GLU A 158 6.72 -21.36 25.92
N ARG A 159 7.48 -21.74 24.92
CA ARG A 159 7.44 -23.00 24.19
C ARG A 159 8.84 -23.62 24.15
N PRO A 160 8.98 -24.89 23.81
CA PRO A 160 10.31 -25.51 23.65
C PRO A 160 11.25 -24.78 22.67
N GLN A 161 10.68 -24.05 21.69
CA GLN A 161 11.40 -23.28 20.67
C GLN A 161 11.50 -21.78 21.01
N GLY A 162 11.27 -21.37 22.25
CA GLY A 162 11.28 -19.99 22.72
C GLY A 162 9.87 -19.37 22.83
N MET A 163 9.80 -18.05 23.03
CA MET A 163 8.55 -17.33 23.20
C MET A 163 7.70 -17.32 21.92
N ARG A 164 6.41 -17.63 22.06
CA ARG A 164 5.44 -17.63 20.95
C ARG A 164 4.15 -16.92 21.34
N ILE A 165 3.57 -16.22 20.37
CA ILE A 165 2.28 -15.54 20.50
C ILE A 165 1.17 -16.55 20.29
N THR A 166 0.36 -16.78 21.32
CA THR A 166 -0.76 -17.73 21.30
C THR A 166 -2.11 -17.06 21.07
N SER A 167 -2.18 -15.73 21.26
CA SER A 167 -3.35 -14.92 20.94
C SER A 167 -2.91 -13.52 20.48
N THR A 168 -3.53 -13.01 19.44
CA THR A 168 -3.38 -11.65 18.98
C THR A 168 -4.64 -11.21 18.22
N GLU A 169 -4.85 -9.92 18.09
CA GLU A 169 -5.89 -9.39 17.23
C GLU A 169 -5.52 -9.60 15.75
N ASN A 170 -6.53 -9.64 14.88
CA ASN A 170 -6.36 -9.74 13.45
C ASN A 170 -5.90 -8.39 12.85
N GLY A 171 -5.03 -8.47 11.85
CA GLY A 171 -4.49 -7.30 11.16
C GLY A 171 -3.00 -7.09 11.38
N THR A 172 -2.52 -5.93 10.96
CA THR A 172 -1.11 -5.50 11.04
C THR A 172 -0.99 -4.11 11.65
N LEU A 173 0.17 -3.82 12.26
CA LEU A 173 0.53 -2.51 12.79
C LEU A 173 1.72 -1.97 11.99
N LEU A 174 1.57 -0.81 11.34
CA LEU A 174 2.59 -0.19 10.50
C LEU A 174 2.86 1.25 10.94
N SER A 175 4.11 1.67 10.87
CA SER A 175 4.42 3.10 10.91
C SER A 175 3.96 3.80 9.62
N GLN A 176 3.81 5.13 9.66
CA GLN A 176 3.50 5.90 8.45
C GLN A 176 4.50 5.67 7.32
N ALA A 177 5.80 5.52 7.65
CA ALA A 177 6.84 5.24 6.65
C ALA A 177 6.67 3.86 6.01
N GLN A 178 6.42 2.82 6.81
CA GLN A 178 6.16 1.46 6.33
C GLN A 178 4.88 1.39 5.49
N PHE A 179 3.81 2.06 5.94
CA PHE A 179 2.58 2.17 5.16
C PHE A 179 2.84 2.79 3.78
N GLY A 180 3.56 3.91 3.70
CA GLY A 180 3.90 4.56 2.44
C GLY A 180 4.79 3.72 1.51
N GLN A 181 5.54 2.76 2.04
CA GLN A 181 6.35 1.83 1.25
C GLN A 181 5.57 0.61 0.76
N LEU A 182 4.63 0.13 1.57
CA LEU A 182 3.93 -1.14 1.33
C LEU A 182 2.60 -0.97 0.61
N PHE A 183 1.88 0.12 0.86
CA PHE A 183 0.55 0.36 0.31
C PHE A 183 0.58 1.37 -0.82
N ALA A 184 -0.21 1.10 -1.85
CA ALA A 184 -0.47 2.02 -2.94
C ALA A 184 -1.96 2.34 -3.04
N PRO A 185 -2.34 3.59 -3.42
CA PRO A 185 -3.71 3.95 -3.71
C PRO A 185 -4.13 3.42 -5.08
N HIS A 186 -5.35 2.92 -5.16
CA HIS A 186 -5.99 2.47 -6.39
C HIS A 186 -7.40 3.06 -6.49
N GLU A 187 -7.79 3.50 -7.68
CA GLU A 187 -9.09 4.10 -7.93
C GLU A 187 -10.07 3.02 -8.40
N LEU A 188 -11.13 2.81 -7.64
CA LEU A 188 -12.27 2.00 -8.07
C LEU A 188 -13.23 2.89 -8.85
N ALA A 189 -13.66 2.44 -10.02
CA ALA A 189 -14.57 3.19 -10.88
C ALA A 189 -16.02 2.93 -10.49
N PHE A 190 -16.77 3.97 -10.11
CA PHE A 190 -18.22 3.92 -9.90
C PHE A 190 -18.91 4.90 -10.83
N TYR A 191 -20.20 4.70 -11.09
CA TYR A 191 -21.01 5.61 -11.90
C TYR A 191 -21.67 6.68 -11.03
N ASP A 192 -21.84 7.88 -11.55
CA ASP A 192 -22.81 8.80 -10.96
C ASP A 192 -24.24 8.23 -11.09
N THR A 193 -25.20 8.74 -10.31
CA THR A 193 -26.59 8.23 -10.32
C THR A 193 -27.27 8.37 -11.68
N ALA A 194 -26.82 9.31 -12.52
CA ALA A 194 -27.29 9.47 -13.90
C ALA A 194 -26.55 8.58 -14.91
N LYS A 195 -25.52 7.84 -14.48
CA LYS A 195 -24.67 6.93 -15.28
C LYS A 195 -23.99 7.63 -16.47
N ARG A 196 -23.59 8.89 -16.29
CA ARG A 196 -22.94 9.71 -17.30
C ARG A 196 -21.46 9.96 -17.03
N TYR A 197 -21.05 9.84 -15.77
CA TYR A 197 -19.69 10.12 -15.31
C TYR A 197 -19.19 8.99 -14.42
N ILE A 198 -17.87 8.78 -14.47
CA ILE A 198 -17.17 7.91 -13.54
C ILE A 198 -16.72 8.72 -12.34
N VAL A 199 -16.98 8.20 -11.15
CA VAL A 199 -16.59 8.75 -9.86
C VAL A 199 -15.56 7.81 -9.25
N PRO A 200 -14.32 8.24 -9.05
CA PRO A 200 -13.29 7.40 -8.42
C PRO A 200 -13.53 7.26 -6.91
N ASP A 201 -13.33 6.05 -6.40
CA ASP A 201 -13.29 5.72 -4.99
C ASP A 201 -11.88 5.19 -4.67
N VAL A 202 -11.08 5.97 -3.96
CA VAL A 202 -9.68 5.63 -3.68
C VAL A 202 -9.59 4.62 -2.54
N ARG A 203 -8.94 3.48 -2.83
CA ARG A 203 -8.67 2.41 -1.88
C ARG A 203 -7.18 2.10 -1.81
N TRP A 204 -6.73 1.60 -0.68
CA TRP A 204 -5.33 1.34 -0.39
C TRP A 204 -5.07 -0.15 -0.24
N PHE A 205 -4.18 -0.70 -1.06
CA PHE A 205 -3.83 -2.12 -1.01
C PHE A 205 -2.32 -2.29 -0.95
N VAL A 206 -1.89 -3.40 -0.34
CA VAL A 206 -0.49 -3.81 -0.35
C VAL A 206 -0.08 -4.11 -1.79
N ASN A 207 1.01 -3.50 -2.24
CA ASN A 207 1.53 -3.72 -3.60
C ASN A 207 2.19 -5.11 -3.70
N ARG A 208 1.42 -6.09 -4.19
CA ARG A 208 1.85 -7.50 -4.35
C ARG A 208 1.06 -8.18 -5.47
N GLY A 209 1.48 -9.39 -5.87
CA GLY A 209 0.82 -10.14 -6.96
C GLY A 209 -0.69 -10.37 -6.79
N THR A 210 -1.20 -10.32 -5.55
CA THR A 210 -2.64 -10.48 -5.26
C THR A 210 -3.44 -9.17 -5.27
N THR A 211 -2.82 -8.04 -5.60
CA THR A 211 -3.48 -6.72 -5.59
C THR A 211 -4.68 -6.67 -6.54
N VAL A 212 -4.58 -7.27 -7.73
CA VAL A 212 -5.68 -7.34 -8.70
C VAL A 212 -6.92 -8.01 -8.10
N THR A 213 -6.73 -9.11 -7.38
CA THR A 213 -7.81 -9.82 -6.67
C THR A 213 -8.44 -8.95 -5.58
N ALA A 214 -7.62 -8.27 -4.77
CA ALA A 214 -8.10 -7.42 -3.69
C ALA A 214 -8.90 -6.22 -4.22
N VAL A 215 -8.41 -5.55 -5.26
CA VAL A 215 -9.08 -4.44 -5.95
C VAL A 215 -10.42 -4.90 -6.54
N THR A 216 -10.44 -6.06 -7.21
CA THR A 216 -11.67 -6.62 -7.79
C THR A 216 -12.72 -6.92 -6.71
N ARG A 217 -12.32 -7.55 -5.60
CA ARG A 217 -13.24 -7.81 -4.49
C ARG A 217 -13.80 -6.53 -3.87
N ALA A 218 -12.95 -5.53 -3.68
CA ALA A 218 -13.41 -4.24 -3.16
C ALA A 218 -14.41 -3.56 -4.10
N LEU A 219 -14.19 -3.64 -5.42
CA LEU A 219 -15.15 -3.15 -6.41
C LEU A 219 -16.51 -3.88 -6.31
N LEU A 220 -16.50 -5.22 -6.24
CA LEU A 220 -17.70 -6.04 -6.12
C LEU A 220 -18.44 -5.79 -4.80
N ARG A 221 -17.73 -5.43 -3.72
CA ARG A 221 -18.33 -5.03 -2.44
C ARG A 221 -19.11 -3.73 -2.55
N GLY A 222 -18.77 -2.87 -3.50
CA GLY A 222 -19.42 -1.60 -3.75
C GLY A 222 -18.67 -0.38 -3.22
N PRO A 223 -19.28 0.82 -3.39
CA PRO A 223 -18.64 2.08 -3.04
C PRO A 223 -18.47 2.24 -1.52
N ALA A 224 -17.52 3.11 -1.16
CA ALA A 224 -17.32 3.51 0.22
C ALA A 224 -18.58 4.12 0.84
N PRO A 225 -18.81 3.97 2.15
CA PRO A 225 -20.01 4.49 2.82
C PRO A 225 -20.23 5.99 2.62
N TYR A 226 -19.16 6.78 2.50
CA TYR A 226 -19.27 8.23 2.27
C TYR A 226 -19.78 8.59 0.85
N LEU A 227 -19.77 7.66 -0.10
CA LEU A 227 -20.32 7.81 -1.45
C LEU A 227 -21.77 7.28 -1.55
N ALA A 228 -22.32 6.75 -0.46
CA ALA A 228 -23.67 6.17 -0.45
C ALA A 228 -24.73 7.16 -0.95
N GLY A 229 -25.51 6.77 -1.96
CA GLY A 229 -26.52 7.61 -2.59
C GLY A 229 -25.99 8.64 -3.61
N ALA A 230 -24.68 8.83 -3.71
CA ALA A 230 -24.07 9.70 -4.71
C ALA A 230 -23.61 8.94 -5.95
N VAL A 231 -23.34 7.64 -5.81
CA VAL A 231 -22.86 6.77 -6.89
C VAL A 231 -23.63 5.46 -6.97
N ASP A 232 -23.58 4.86 -8.15
CA ASP A 232 -24.13 3.54 -8.49
C ASP A 232 -23.01 2.59 -8.94
N THR A 233 -23.26 1.28 -8.82
CA THR A 233 -22.44 0.23 -9.39
C THR A 233 -23.23 -0.62 -10.38
N ALA A 234 -22.55 -1.17 -11.38
CA ALA A 234 -23.16 -2.14 -12.29
C ALA A 234 -23.42 -3.49 -11.62
N PHE A 235 -22.69 -3.80 -10.53
CA PHE A 235 -22.83 -5.05 -9.80
C PHE A 235 -23.96 -5.02 -8.79
N PRO A 236 -24.68 -6.14 -8.58
CA PRO A 236 -25.69 -6.20 -7.53
C PRO A 236 -25.02 -6.24 -6.15
N LEU A 237 -25.42 -5.34 -5.25
CA LEU A 237 -24.96 -5.32 -3.85
C LEU A 237 -25.75 -6.32 -3.02
N ARG A 238 -25.47 -7.61 -3.21
CA ARG A 238 -26.19 -8.70 -2.53
C ARG A 238 -25.25 -9.85 -2.19
N THR A 239 -25.68 -10.71 -1.29
CA THR A 239 -24.95 -11.94 -0.95
C THR A 239 -24.73 -12.80 -2.19
N GLY A 240 -23.52 -13.29 -2.37
CA GLY A 240 -23.10 -14.14 -3.48
C GLY A 240 -22.52 -13.39 -4.68
N THR A 241 -22.57 -12.06 -4.73
CA THR A 241 -21.79 -11.26 -5.69
C THR A 241 -20.32 -11.32 -5.28
N ASP A 242 -19.52 -12.10 -5.97
CA ASP A 242 -18.09 -12.31 -5.69
C ASP A 242 -17.37 -12.88 -6.92
N LEU A 243 -16.08 -13.11 -6.79
CA LEU A 243 -15.30 -13.92 -7.72
C LEU A 243 -15.72 -15.40 -7.60
N ALA A 244 -15.78 -16.10 -8.73
CA ALA A 244 -16.00 -17.55 -8.76
C ALA A 244 -14.74 -18.32 -8.35
N ALA A 245 -13.56 -17.73 -8.54
CA ALA A 245 -12.26 -18.27 -8.15
C ALA A 245 -11.66 -17.48 -6.97
N PRO A 246 -10.75 -18.09 -6.17
CA PRO A 246 -10.13 -17.40 -5.04
C PRO A 246 -9.25 -16.21 -5.44
N THR A 247 -8.73 -16.20 -6.68
CA THR A 247 -7.83 -15.17 -7.21
C THR A 247 -8.22 -14.77 -8.63
N VAL A 248 -7.81 -13.54 -9.02
CA VAL A 248 -7.82 -13.08 -10.41
C VAL A 248 -6.41 -13.25 -10.96
N PRO A 249 -6.13 -14.24 -11.80
CA PRO A 249 -4.82 -14.38 -12.42
C PRO A 249 -4.61 -13.29 -13.47
N VAL A 250 -3.35 -12.85 -13.61
CA VAL A 250 -2.88 -12.00 -14.69
C VAL A 250 -1.81 -12.80 -15.43
N ASP A 251 -1.97 -12.97 -16.72
CA ASP A 251 -1.01 -13.70 -17.54
C ASP A 251 0.20 -12.83 -17.96
N ASP A 252 1.14 -13.44 -18.69
CA ASP A 252 2.38 -12.79 -19.14
C ASP A 252 2.12 -11.65 -20.15
N ASP A 253 0.98 -11.69 -20.85
CA ASP A 253 0.54 -10.63 -21.77
C ASP A 253 -0.12 -9.46 -21.04
N GLY A 254 -0.38 -9.60 -19.74
CA GLY A 254 -1.03 -8.62 -18.88
C GLY A 254 -2.56 -8.66 -18.95
N VAL A 255 -3.15 -9.79 -19.34
CA VAL A 255 -4.60 -9.98 -19.32
C VAL A 255 -5.03 -10.45 -17.94
N ALA A 256 -5.92 -9.70 -17.29
CA ALA A 256 -6.56 -10.08 -16.04
C ALA A 256 -7.81 -10.91 -16.32
N HIS A 257 -7.83 -12.18 -15.88
CA HIS A 257 -8.95 -13.10 -16.07
C HIS A 257 -9.89 -13.08 -14.88
N VAL A 258 -10.97 -12.29 -15.00
CA VAL A 258 -11.96 -12.11 -13.94
C VAL A 258 -13.13 -13.05 -14.15
N ASP A 259 -13.23 -14.09 -13.32
CA ASP A 259 -14.39 -14.99 -13.33
C ASP A 259 -15.32 -14.67 -12.16
N LEU A 260 -16.54 -14.23 -12.49
CA LEU A 260 -17.57 -13.81 -11.54
C LEU A 260 -18.50 -14.98 -11.19
N THR A 261 -19.06 -14.94 -9.98
CA THR A 261 -20.16 -15.83 -9.63
C THR A 261 -21.38 -15.57 -10.49
N GLN A 262 -22.23 -16.60 -10.67
CA GLN A 262 -23.51 -16.44 -11.37
C GLN A 262 -24.37 -15.33 -10.73
N ALA A 263 -24.36 -15.23 -9.41
CA ALA A 263 -25.11 -14.19 -8.67
C ALA A 263 -24.68 -12.77 -9.04
N ALA A 264 -23.43 -12.56 -9.43
CA ALA A 264 -22.95 -11.23 -9.83
C ALA A 264 -23.62 -10.71 -11.11
N ALA A 265 -23.99 -11.59 -12.04
CA ALA A 265 -24.58 -11.20 -13.33
C ALA A 265 -26.07 -11.58 -13.46
N GLU A 266 -26.66 -12.20 -12.43
CA GLU A 266 -28.06 -12.62 -12.46
C GLU A 266 -29.01 -11.46 -12.69
N GLY A 267 -29.88 -11.60 -13.71
CA GLY A 267 -30.86 -10.57 -14.11
C GLY A 267 -30.26 -9.33 -14.79
N ALA A 268 -28.96 -9.39 -15.16
CA ALA A 268 -28.34 -8.30 -15.90
C ALA A 268 -28.74 -8.35 -17.38
N ASP A 269 -29.33 -7.27 -17.88
CA ASP A 269 -29.54 -7.02 -19.31
C ASP A 269 -28.20 -6.72 -20.03
N ALA A 270 -28.23 -6.63 -21.34
CA ALA A 270 -27.04 -6.36 -22.15
C ALA A 270 -26.33 -5.05 -21.78
N ASP A 271 -27.07 -3.98 -21.50
CA ASP A 271 -26.53 -2.69 -21.08
C ASP A 271 -25.84 -2.77 -19.71
N ARG A 272 -26.43 -3.50 -18.77
CA ARG A 272 -25.82 -3.72 -17.45
C ARG A 272 -24.56 -4.56 -17.55
N ARG A 273 -24.56 -5.63 -18.36
CA ARG A 273 -23.37 -6.45 -18.63
C ARG A 273 -22.27 -5.64 -19.28
N HIS A 274 -22.59 -4.75 -20.20
CA HIS A 274 -21.63 -3.81 -20.78
C HIS A 274 -21.00 -2.92 -19.70
N ARG A 275 -21.80 -2.28 -18.84
CA ARG A 275 -21.30 -1.45 -17.73
C ARG A 275 -20.48 -2.25 -16.71
N MET A 276 -20.81 -3.52 -16.44
CA MET A 276 -20.02 -4.37 -15.56
C MET A 276 -18.62 -4.58 -16.12
N ARG A 277 -18.50 -4.85 -17.42
CA ARG A 277 -17.19 -4.97 -18.09
C ARG A 277 -16.44 -3.65 -18.04
N GLU A 278 -17.07 -2.56 -18.45
CA GLU A 278 -16.46 -1.23 -18.44
C GLU A 278 -15.95 -0.84 -17.04
N GLN A 279 -16.74 -1.09 -16.01
CA GLN A 279 -16.38 -0.79 -14.62
C GLN A 279 -15.16 -1.58 -14.16
N LEU A 280 -15.06 -2.87 -14.50
CA LEU A 280 -13.87 -3.69 -14.26
C LEU A 280 -12.66 -3.19 -15.05
N GLU A 281 -12.82 -2.91 -16.34
CA GLU A 281 -11.74 -2.41 -17.20
C GLU A 281 -11.19 -1.08 -16.68
N LEU A 282 -12.04 -0.12 -16.36
CA LEU A 282 -11.63 1.20 -15.85
C LEU A 282 -10.91 1.09 -14.50
N THR A 283 -11.35 0.16 -13.64
CA THR A 283 -10.72 -0.07 -12.34
C THR A 283 -9.37 -0.78 -12.48
N LEU A 284 -9.32 -1.87 -13.24
CA LEU A 284 -8.15 -2.77 -13.25
C LEU A 284 -7.03 -2.26 -14.16
N ARG A 285 -7.32 -1.51 -15.23
CA ARG A 285 -6.29 -0.88 -16.06
C ARG A 285 -5.48 0.21 -15.33
N GLY A 286 -5.93 0.66 -14.17
CA GLY A 286 -5.14 1.49 -13.26
C GLY A 286 -3.98 0.75 -12.59
N LEU A 287 -3.93 -0.58 -12.69
CA LEU A 287 -2.86 -1.43 -12.16
C LEU A 287 -1.79 -1.65 -13.23
N GLN A 288 -0.52 -1.43 -12.90
CA GLN A 288 0.60 -1.53 -13.87
C GLN A 288 0.73 -2.91 -14.52
N SER A 289 0.32 -3.97 -13.81
CA SER A 289 0.35 -5.35 -14.31
C SER A 289 -0.78 -5.66 -15.30
N VAL A 290 -1.81 -4.81 -15.42
CA VAL A 290 -3.01 -5.11 -16.21
C VAL A 290 -3.08 -4.22 -17.44
N LYS A 291 -3.05 -4.83 -18.61
CA LYS A 291 -3.25 -4.17 -19.92
C LYS A 291 -4.67 -4.39 -20.46
N GLU A 292 -5.21 -5.58 -20.21
CA GLU A 292 -6.51 -6.02 -20.70
C GLU A 292 -7.27 -6.79 -19.61
N VAL A 293 -8.61 -6.80 -19.69
CA VAL A 293 -9.47 -7.50 -18.74
C VAL A 293 -10.41 -8.42 -19.51
N GLU A 294 -10.33 -9.70 -19.25
CA GLU A 294 -11.28 -10.69 -19.71
C GLU A 294 -12.27 -11.01 -18.59
N VAL A 295 -13.57 -10.98 -18.91
CA VAL A 295 -14.62 -11.20 -17.91
C VAL A 295 -15.46 -12.39 -18.28
N THR A 296 -15.54 -13.37 -17.37
CA THR A 296 -16.41 -14.54 -17.45
C THR A 296 -17.38 -14.57 -16.26
N VAL A 297 -18.43 -15.34 -16.38
CA VAL A 297 -19.41 -15.63 -15.33
C VAL A 297 -19.58 -17.15 -15.24
N ALA A 298 -19.14 -17.75 -14.15
CA ALA A 298 -19.09 -19.19 -13.96
C ALA A 298 -18.42 -19.91 -15.15
N GLY A 299 -17.29 -19.35 -15.64
CA GLY A 299 -16.52 -19.88 -16.76
C GLY A 299 -17.04 -19.54 -18.16
N ALA A 300 -18.24 -18.96 -18.31
CA ALA A 300 -18.78 -18.53 -19.60
C ALA A 300 -18.49 -17.04 -19.87
N GLN A 301 -18.15 -16.69 -21.11
CA GLN A 301 -17.90 -15.30 -21.49
C GLN A 301 -19.08 -14.39 -21.15
N LEU A 302 -18.82 -13.23 -20.53
CA LEU A 302 -19.83 -12.22 -20.28
C LEU A 302 -20.24 -11.55 -21.61
N SER A 303 -21.29 -12.11 -22.27
CA SER A 303 -21.81 -11.56 -23.52
C SER A 303 -22.48 -10.21 -23.29
N THR A 304 -22.01 -9.18 -24.01
CA THR A 304 -22.61 -7.83 -24.00
C THR A 304 -23.50 -7.57 -25.22
N SER A 305 -23.56 -8.53 -26.16
CA SER A 305 -24.47 -8.50 -27.30
C SER A 305 -25.84 -9.02 -26.91
N GLY A 306 -26.91 -8.35 -27.35
CA GLY A 306 -28.28 -8.78 -27.05
C GLY A 306 -28.75 -10.01 -27.82
N ASP A 307 -27.84 -10.88 -28.25
CA ASP A 307 -28.14 -12.13 -28.94
C ASP A 307 -28.13 -13.29 -27.91
N ASP A 308 -29.11 -13.24 -26.99
CA ASP A 308 -29.49 -14.41 -26.22
C ASP A 308 -30.25 -15.34 -27.20
N GLY A 309 -29.49 -16.11 -28.00
CA GLY A 309 -30.06 -17.19 -28.77
C GLY A 309 -30.82 -18.16 -27.84
N PRO A 310 -31.88 -18.82 -28.33
CA PRO A 310 -32.74 -19.61 -27.47
C PRO A 310 -31.98 -20.79 -26.84
N ALA A 311 -32.20 -20.98 -25.53
CA ALA A 311 -31.74 -22.11 -24.74
C ALA A 311 -32.28 -23.44 -25.24
#